data_5a8ca0e94028c88f3309ce4320fbe3c5
#
_entry.id   5a8ca0e94028c88f3309ce4320fbe3c5
#
_cell.length_a   1.000
_cell.length_b   1.000
_cell.length_c   1.000
_cell.angle_alpha   90.00
_cell.angle_beta   90.00
_cell.angle_gamma   90.00
#
_symmetry.space_group_name_H-M   'P 1'
#
loop_
_entity.id
_entity.type
_entity.pdbx_description
1 polymer ?
#
loop_
_entity_poly.entity_id
_entity_poly.type
_entity_poly.pdbx_seq_one_letter_code
_entity_poly.pdbx_strand_id
1 'polypeptide(L)'
;VDIDWEFPGVCGNNPNCGASAADTANFTGLIQEFRRQLDVEGNASGKHYLLTFAASAGQDKSSKIQLATVAQSLDWINLMTYDLYGAW
;
A
#
# COMPACT_ATOMS: atom_id res chain seq x y z
N VAL A 1 9.90 4.09 5.34
CA VAL A 1 9.45 2.79 4.82
C VAL A 1 8.50 3.03 3.66
N ASP A 2 8.70 2.32 2.58
CA ASP A 2 7.82 2.32 1.42
C ASP A 2 7.27 0.90 1.21
N ILE A 3 5.95 0.75 1.15
CA ILE A 3 5.30 -0.53 0.98
C ILE A 3 4.99 -0.73 -0.49
N ASP A 4 5.34 -1.91 -1.00
CA ASP A 4 5.15 -2.26 -2.41
C ASP A 4 4.49 -3.65 -2.50
N TRP A 5 3.20 -3.71 -2.20
CA TRP A 5 2.39 -4.92 -2.33
C TRP A 5 1.60 -4.85 -3.64
N GLU A 6 1.94 -5.69 -4.57
CA GLU A 6 1.32 -5.71 -5.91
C GLU A 6 0.53 -7.01 -6.12
N PHE A 7 -0.71 -7.03 -5.79
CA PHE A 7 -1.53 -5.93 -5.27
C PHE A 7 -2.48 -6.52 -4.23
N PRO A 8 -2.93 -5.76 -3.24
CA PRO A 8 -3.96 -6.25 -2.33
C PRO A 8 -5.25 -6.59 -3.10
N GLY A 9 -5.73 -7.82 -2.92
CA GLY A 9 -6.96 -8.29 -3.54
C GLY A 9 -6.89 -8.62 -5.03
N VAL A 10 -5.75 -8.39 -5.69
CA VAL A 10 -5.56 -8.64 -7.13
C VAL A 10 -4.15 -9.17 -7.38
N CYS A 11 -4.04 -10.23 -8.15
CA CYS A 11 -2.72 -10.75 -8.52
C CYS A 11 -2.03 -9.82 -9.51
N GLY A 12 -0.70 -9.68 -9.36
CA GLY A 12 0.19 -9.04 -10.33
C GLY A 12 0.65 -10.04 -11.39
N ASN A 13 1.97 -10.22 -11.52
CA ASN A 13 2.57 -11.11 -12.52
C ASN A 13 2.29 -12.59 -12.25
N ASN A 14 2.10 -12.97 -10.98
CA ASN A 14 1.80 -14.37 -10.63
C ASN A 14 0.29 -14.55 -10.50
N PRO A 15 -0.38 -15.25 -11.45
CA PRO A 15 -1.83 -15.44 -11.39
C PRO A 15 -2.27 -16.35 -10.23
N ASN A 16 -1.33 -17.04 -9.58
CA ASN A 16 -1.59 -17.92 -8.44
C ASN A 16 -1.11 -17.30 -7.12
N CYS A 17 -1.20 -16.01 -6.98
CA CYS A 17 -0.63 -15.26 -5.84
C CYS A 17 -1.38 -15.42 -4.53
N GLY A 18 -2.59 -16.00 -4.53
CA GLY A 18 -3.40 -16.13 -3.33
C GLY A 18 -4.15 -14.88 -2.92
N ALA A 19 -4.34 -13.92 -3.83
CA ALA A 19 -5.11 -12.71 -3.55
C ALA A 19 -6.53 -13.05 -3.08
N SER A 20 -7.03 -12.30 -2.10
CA SER A 20 -8.37 -12.50 -1.56
C SER A 20 -9.04 -11.17 -1.23
N ALA A 21 -10.36 -11.21 -1.02
CA ALA A 21 -11.13 -10.05 -0.60
C ALA A 21 -10.67 -9.53 0.78
N ALA A 22 -10.12 -10.40 1.62
CA ALA A 22 -9.60 -10.01 2.93
C ALA A 22 -8.39 -9.08 2.85
N ASP A 23 -7.69 -9.05 1.71
CA ASP A 23 -6.50 -8.23 1.51
C ASP A 23 -6.80 -6.74 1.69
N THR A 24 -8.00 -6.29 1.34
CA THR A 24 -8.38 -4.87 1.48
C THR A 24 -8.28 -4.41 2.93
N ALA A 25 -8.90 -5.14 3.86
CA ALA A 25 -8.84 -4.83 5.28
C ALA A 25 -7.45 -5.12 5.85
N ASN A 26 -6.80 -6.19 5.40
CA ASN A 26 -5.47 -6.57 5.85
C ASN A 26 -4.42 -5.53 5.44
N PHE A 27 -4.54 -4.96 4.25
CA PHE A 27 -3.65 -3.90 3.80
C PHE A 27 -3.80 -2.65 4.67
N THR A 28 -5.04 -2.25 4.96
CA THR A 28 -5.30 -1.14 5.87
C THR A 28 -4.66 -1.39 7.24
N GLY A 29 -4.86 -2.58 7.79
CA GLY A 29 -4.27 -2.95 9.09
C GLY A 29 -2.74 -2.95 9.07
N LEU A 30 -2.13 -3.42 7.98
CA LEU A 30 -0.68 -3.41 7.80
C LEU A 30 -0.13 -1.98 7.82
N ILE A 31 -0.74 -1.08 7.05
CA ILE A 31 -0.32 0.32 6.98
C ILE A 31 -0.46 1.00 8.36
N GLN A 32 -1.57 0.77 9.04
CA GLN A 32 -1.79 1.33 10.37
C GLN A 32 -0.77 0.82 11.37
N GLU A 33 -0.41 -0.47 11.32
CA GLU A 33 0.59 -1.05 12.22
C GLU A 33 1.99 -0.53 11.94
N PHE A 34 2.37 -0.36 10.67
CA PHE A 34 3.63 0.32 10.33
C PHE A 34 3.67 1.73 10.90
N ARG A 35 2.58 2.50 10.71
CA ARG A 35 2.52 3.87 11.24
C ARG A 35 2.67 3.88 12.75
N ARG A 36 1.99 3.00 13.44
CA ARG A 36 2.06 2.89 14.90
C ARG A 36 3.49 2.63 15.37
N GLN A 37 4.16 1.64 14.79
CA GLN A 37 5.52 1.27 15.19
C GLN A 37 6.53 2.37 14.83
N LEU A 38 6.40 2.97 13.65
CA LEU A 38 7.27 4.07 13.24
C LEU A 38 7.12 5.29 14.16
N ASP A 39 5.90 5.57 14.61
CA ASP A 39 5.66 6.68 15.55
C ASP A 39 6.24 6.40 16.94
N VAL A 40 6.15 5.16 17.42
CA VAL A 40 6.78 4.75 18.69
C VAL A 40 8.29 4.97 18.63
N GLU A 41 8.93 4.49 17.57
CA GLU A 41 10.37 4.66 17.37
C GLU A 41 10.73 6.13 17.17
N GLY A 42 9.94 6.87 16.40
CA GLY A 42 10.14 8.28 16.16
C GLY A 42 10.04 9.12 17.43
N ASN A 43 9.07 8.83 18.30
CA ASN A 43 8.93 9.51 19.58
C ASN A 43 10.15 9.27 20.49
N ALA A 44 10.69 8.04 20.48
CA ALA A 44 11.86 7.70 21.27
C ALA A 44 13.13 8.40 20.76
N SER A 45 13.25 8.62 19.44
CA SER A 45 14.44 9.19 18.80
C SER A 45 14.31 10.66 18.43
N GLY A 46 13.13 11.29 18.62
CA GLY A 46 12.89 12.68 18.24
C GLY A 46 12.77 12.89 16.74
N LYS A 47 12.33 11.88 15.98
CA LYS A 47 12.23 11.90 14.52
C LYS A 47 10.83 11.56 14.05
N HIS A 48 10.48 12.01 12.84
CA HIS A 48 9.32 11.53 12.11
C HIS A 48 9.80 10.61 10.98
N TYR A 49 9.49 9.32 11.10
CA TYR A 49 9.83 8.35 10.06
C TYR A 49 8.73 8.31 9.00
N LEU A 50 9.14 8.42 7.74
CA LEU A 50 8.22 8.47 6.62
C LEU A 50 7.66 7.08 6.30
N LEU A 51 6.36 7.05 5.99
CA LEU A 51 5.66 5.85 5.51
C LEU A 51 4.94 6.20 4.22
N THR A 52 5.25 5.45 3.17
CA THR A 52 4.66 5.63 1.84
C THR A 52 4.24 4.28 1.29
N PHE A 53 3.46 4.27 0.21
CA PHE A 53 3.25 3.05 -0.54
C PHE A 53 3.17 3.33 -2.04
N ALA A 54 3.52 2.33 -2.83
CA ALA A 54 3.44 2.35 -4.28
C ALA A 54 2.06 1.86 -4.71
N ALA A 55 1.21 2.78 -5.18
CA ALA A 55 -0.17 2.50 -5.55
C ALA A 55 -0.32 2.30 -7.06
N SER A 56 -1.16 1.35 -7.46
CA SER A 56 -1.54 1.20 -8.87
C SER A 56 -2.42 2.35 -9.32
N ALA A 57 -2.20 2.82 -10.56
CA ALA A 57 -3.08 3.78 -11.22
C ALA A 57 -4.31 3.09 -11.84
N GLY A 58 -4.32 1.76 -11.94
CA GLY A 58 -5.45 1.00 -12.47
C GLY A 58 -6.62 0.97 -11.50
N GLN A 59 -7.83 1.26 -12.00
CA GLN A 59 -9.02 1.29 -11.16
C GLN A 59 -9.37 -0.09 -10.58
N ASP A 60 -9.10 -1.16 -11.32
CA ASP A 60 -9.32 -2.54 -10.88
C ASP A 60 -8.53 -2.87 -9.61
N LYS A 61 -7.35 -2.27 -9.43
CA LYS A 61 -6.48 -2.45 -8.28
C LYS A 61 -6.73 -1.40 -7.21
N SER A 62 -6.86 -0.13 -7.59
CA SER A 62 -7.08 0.97 -6.63
C SER A 62 -8.42 0.86 -5.90
N SER A 63 -9.44 0.27 -6.55
CA SER A 63 -10.75 0.03 -5.92
C SER A 63 -10.69 -0.99 -4.77
N LYS A 64 -9.62 -1.78 -4.66
CA LYS A 64 -9.40 -2.74 -3.57
C LYS A 64 -8.72 -2.12 -2.35
N ILE A 65 -8.38 -0.83 -2.41
CA ILE A 65 -7.69 -0.11 -1.34
C ILE A 65 -8.65 0.86 -0.68
N GLN A 66 -8.67 0.89 0.64
CA GLN A 66 -9.41 1.89 1.42
C GLN A 66 -8.61 3.18 1.48
N LEU A 67 -8.52 3.90 0.35
CA LEU A 67 -7.59 5.02 0.17
C LEU A 67 -7.75 6.11 1.22
N ALA A 68 -8.97 6.50 1.55
CA ALA A 68 -9.22 7.55 2.53
C ALA A 68 -8.68 7.16 3.92
N THR A 69 -8.81 5.89 4.27
CA THR A 69 -8.36 5.37 5.57
C THR A 69 -6.83 5.23 5.60
N VAL A 70 -6.25 4.59 4.58
CA VAL A 70 -4.79 4.39 4.55
C VAL A 70 -4.04 5.70 4.42
N ALA A 71 -4.59 6.69 3.71
CA ALA A 71 -3.95 8.00 3.54
C ALA A 71 -3.72 8.71 4.86
N GLN A 72 -4.55 8.48 5.87
CA GLN A 72 -4.39 9.06 7.20
C GLN A 72 -3.11 8.58 7.90
N SER A 73 -2.60 7.42 7.53
CA SER A 73 -1.40 6.84 8.12
C SER A 73 -0.13 7.06 7.28
N LEU A 74 -0.27 7.59 6.07
CA LEU A 74 0.81 7.77 5.12
C LEU A 74 1.27 9.22 5.06
N ASP A 75 2.55 9.42 4.73
CA ASP A 75 3.09 10.74 4.43
C ASP A 75 2.77 11.14 2.98
N TRP A 76 2.89 10.21 2.03
CA TRP A 76 2.42 10.38 0.66
C TRP A 76 2.24 9.03 -0.02
N ILE A 77 1.63 9.05 -1.20
CA ILE A 77 1.42 7.87 -2.06
C ILE A 77 2.20 8.08 -3.36
N ASN A 78 2.96 7.06 -3.76
CA ASN A 78 3.66 7.03 -5.04
C ASN A 78 2.78 6.30 -6.06
N LEU A 79 2.29 7.03 -7.06
CA LEU A 79 1.39 6.47 -8.05
C LEU A 79 2.19 5.86 -9.20
N MET A 80 2.03 4.55 -9.43
CA MET A 80 2.68 3.82 -10.51
C MET A 80 1.87 3.99 -11.79
N THR A 81 2.24 4.98 -12.62
CA THR A 81 1.55 5.33 -13.86
C THR A 81 2.27 4.77 -15.09
N TYR A 82 2.72 3.51 -15.00
CA TYR A 82 3.44 2.82 -16.08
C TYR A 82 2.91 1.40 -16.20
N ASP A 83 3.38 0.66 -17.20
CA ASP A 83 2.91 -0.70 -17.53
C ASP A 83 1.38 -0.78 -17.75
N LEU A 84 0.78 0.32 -18.22
CA LEU A 84 -0.65 0.39 -18.46
C LEU A 84 -1.04 -0.27 -19.78
N TYR A 85 -0.08 -0.41 -20.70
CA TYR A 85 -0.22 -1.15 -21.95
C TYR A 85 1.16 -1.57 -22.45
N GLY A 86 1.21 -2.47 -23.42
CA GLY A 86 2.46 -2.91 -24.02
C GLY A 86 2.26 -3.94 -25.12
N ALA A 87 3.38 -4.48 -25.61
CA ALA A 87 3.40 -5.45 -26.70
C ALA A 87 3.37 -6.92 -26.20
N TRP A 88 3.14 -7.13 -24.93
CA TRP A 88 3.06 -8.47 -24.35
C TRP A 88 1.71 -9.15 -24.58
#